data_558e286d07357296624be6067571420c
#
_entry.id   558e286d07357296624be6067571420c
#
_cell.length_a   1.000
_cell.length_b   1.000
_cell.length_c   1.000
_cell.angle_alpha   90.00
_cell.angle_beta   90.00
_cell.angle_gamma   90.00
#
_symmetry.space_group_name_H-M   'P 1'
#
loop_
_entity.id
_entity.type
_entity.pdbx_description
1 polymer ?
#
loop_
_entity_poly.entity_id
_entity_poly.type
_entity_poly.pdbx_seq_one_letter_code
_entity_poly.pdbx_strand_id
1 'polypeptide(L)'
;KNPIKISENIYFMGEIPSVIDFEKRYSMGKINIGGEYIEDFIYEDSALVYKSDEGLFIISGCAHSGICNIIEYAKKIFNEDRIIGIIGGTYLIDVDDRTKQTLKYFEENNIKNLYLCHCTSFRVKSFIDNVIPLKEVGVGMKIKIN
;
A
#
# COMPACT_ATOMS: atom_id res chain seq x y z
N LYS A 1 17.64 -2.69 -3.39
CA LYS A 1 16.83 -3.18 -4.53
C LYS A 1 15.97 -2.00 -4.97
N ASN A 2 16.38 -1.40 -6.10
CA ASN A 2 15.89 -0.10 -6.52
C ASN A 2 14.59 -0.22 -7.33
N PRO A 3 13.81 0.87 -7.45
CA PRO A 3 12.68 0.96 -8.35
C PRO A 3 13.08 0.68 -9.80
N ILE A 4 12.19 0.03 -10.55
CA ILE A 4 12.39 -0.33 -11.96
C ILE A 4 11.23 0.21 -12.78
N LYS A 5 11.53 0.95 -13.85
CA LYS A 5 10.53 1.36 -14.83
C LYS A 5 10.12 0.15 -15.68
N ILE A 6 8.82 -0.21 -15.66
CA ILE A 6 8.27 -1.34 -16.42
C ILE A 6 7.73 -0.88 -17.77
N SER A 7 7.04 0.25 -17.78
CA SER A 7 6.48 0.86 -19.00
C SER A 7 6.56 2.38 -18.90
N GLU A 8 5.96 3.09 -19.84
CA GLU A 8 6.01 4.56 -19.87
C GLU A 8 5.62 5.18 -18.52
N ASN A 9 4.56 4.68 -17.91
CA ASN A 9 3.95 5.24 -16.70
C ASN A 9 3.89 4.27 -15.51
N ILE A 10 4.39 3.03 -15.65
CA ILE A 10 4.33 2.00 -14.59
C ILE A 10 5.72 1.70 -14.07
N TYR A 11 5.83 1.69 -12.76
CA TYR A 11 7.08 1.44 -12.03
C TYR A 11 6.86 0.38 -10.95
N PHE A 12 7.79 -0.56 -10.85
CA PHE A 12 7.93 -1.46 -9.71
C PHE A 12 8.81 -0.79 -8.66
N MET A 13 8.34 -0.75 -7.41
CA MET A 13 8.98 0.07 -6.37
C MET A 13 10.22 -0.57 -5.75
N GLY A 14 10.42 -1.88 -5.90
CA GLY A 14 11.50 -2.57 -5.23
C GLY A 14 11.25 -2.71 -3.72
N GLU A 15 12.30 -2.70 -2.93
CA GLU A 15 12.21 -2.81 -1.48
C GLU A 15 11.68 -1.50 -0.87
N ILE A 16 10.62 -1.61 -0.08
CA ILE A 16 9.94 -0.46 0.56
C ILE A 16 10.63 -0.17 1.92
N PRO A 17 11.13 1.03 2.15
CA PRO A 17 11.69 1.40 3.45
C PRO A 17 10.59 1.58 4.50
N SER A 18 10.91 1.27 5.77
CA SER A 18 10.01 1.52 6.90
C SER A 18 10.33 2.89 7.48
N VAL A 19 9.50 3.89 7.18
CA VAL A 19 9.68 5.29 7.61
C VAL A 19 8.54 5.80 8.48
N ILE A 20 7.40 5.09 8.51
CA ILE A 20 6.22 5.42 9.30
C ILE A 20 6.25 4.61 10.61
N ASP A 21 6.26 5.31 11.73
CA ASP A 21 6.44 4.68 13.06
C ASP A 21 5.35 3.67 13.42
N PHE A 22 4.10 3.92 13.06
CA PHE A 22 2.99 3.02 13.35
C PHE A 22 2.86 1.85 12.35
N GLU A 23 3.66 1.84 11.27
CA GLU A 23 3.71 0.77 10.27
C GLU A 23 5.03 0.00 10.29
N LYS A 24 5.67 -0.15 11.45
CA LYS A 24 6.86 -0.99 11.56
C LYS A 24 6.56 -2.42 11.14
N ARG A 25 7.50 -3.02 10.39
CA ARG A 25 7.41 -4.44 10.02
C ARG A 25 7.48 -5.31 11.28
N TYR A 26 6.75 -6.40 11.26
CA TYR A 26 6.83 -7.47 12.25
C TYR A 26 7.04 -8.80 11.54
N SER A 27 7.59 -9.76 12.26
CA SER A 27 7.84 -11.10 11.71
C SER A 27 6.52 -11.79 11.35
N MET A 28 6.46 -12.35 10.15
CA MET A 28 5.33 -13.15 9.66
C MET A 28 5.55 -14.64 9.87
N GLY A 29 6.71 -15.02 10.37
CA GLY A 29 7.09 -16.40 10.56
C GLY A 29 8.60 -16.57 10.56
N LYS A 30 9.07 -17.75 10.16
CA LYS A 30 10.51 -18.04 10.07
C LYS A 30 10.87 -18.59 8.69
N ILE A 31 11.97 -18.11 8.15
CA ILE A 31 12.56 -18.60 6.91
C ILE A 31 13.84 -19.40 7.22
N ASN A 32 14.06 -20.51 6.52
CA ASN A 32 15.29 -21.27 6.62
C ASN A 32 16.33 -20.73 5.63
N ILE A 33 17.44 -20.24 6.14
CA ILE A 33 18.57 -19.79 5.32
C ILE A 33 19.81 -20.58 5.74
N GLY A 34 20.29 -21.45 4.85
CA GLY A 34 21.50 -22.24 5.09
C GLY A 34 21.41 -23.22 6.26
N GLY A 35 20.22 -23.66 6.65
CA GLY A 35 19.98 -24.58 7.77
C GLY A 35 19.57 -23.88 9.08
N GLU A 36 19.63 -22.56 9.14
CA GLU A 36 19.19 -21.77 10.30
C GLU A 36 17.81 -21.14 10.06
N TYR A 37 16.96 -21.16 11.09
CA TYR A 37 15.66 -20.49 11.07
C TYR A 37 15.79 -19.09 11.66
N ILE A 38 15.57 -18.09 10.81
CA ILE A 38 15.53 -16.67 11.19
C ILE A 38 14.14 -16.08 11.02
N GLU A 39 13.85 -14.96 11.69
CA GLU A 39 12.58 -14.25 11.55
C GLU A 39 12.41 -13.71 10.12
N ASP A 40 11.22 -13.93 9.56
CA ASP A 40 10.86 -13.47 8.22
C ASP A 40 9.99 -12.21 8.28
N PHE A 41 10.51 -11.09 7.82
CA PHE A 41 9.85 -9.79 7.78
C PHE A 41 9.29 -9.44 6.39
N ILE A 42 9.33 -10.37 5.45
CA ILE A 42 8.85 -10.21 4.06
C ILE A 42 9.42 -8.92 3.44
N TYR A 43 10.75 -8.81 3.41
CA TYR A 43 11.44 -7.64 2.82
C TYR A 43 11.24 -7.49 1.32
N GLU A 44 10.82 -8.57 0.64
CA GLU A 44 10.48 -8.60 -0.78
C GLU A 44 9.11 -7.99 -1.10
N ASP A 45 8.28 -7.66 -0.08
CA ASP A 45 7.01 -6.97 -0.31
C ASP A 45 7.24 -5.64 -1.04
N SER A 46 6.43 -5.39 -2.04
CA SER A 46 6.58 -4.26 -2.94
C SER A 46 5.23 -3.82 -3.51
N ALA A 47 5.26 -2.78 -4.34
CA ALA A 47 4.09 -2.25 -5.03
C ALA A 47 4.43 -1.82 -6.45
N LEU A 48 3.39 -1.62 -7.27
CA LEU A 48 3.50 -0.87 -8.50
C LEU A 48 2.96 0.55 -8.30
N VAL A 49 3.50 1.48 -9.07
CA VAL A 49 2.99 2.85 -9.14
C VAL A 49 2.72 3.18 -10.59
N TYR A 50 1.51 3.65 -10.87
CA TYR A 50 1.19 4.32 -12.11
C TYR A 50 1.33 5.83 -11.90
N LYS A 51 2.18 6.47 -12.68
CA LYS A 51 2.43 7.92 -12.66
C LYS A 51 1.68 8.59 -13.79
N SER A 52 0.83 9.55 -13.46
CA SER A 52 0.12 10.42 -14.42
C SER A 52 0.40 11.89 -14.14
N ASP A 53 -0.12 12.77 -14.99
CA ASP A 53 -0.05 14.23 -14.76
C ASP A 53 -0.93 14.68 -13.58
N GLU A 54 -1.91 13.87 -13.17
CA GLU A 54 -2.78 14.13 -12.02
C GLU A 54 -2.16 13.69 -10.68
N GLY A 55 -1.13 12.83 -10.70
CA GLY A 55 -0.46 12.28 -9.52
C GLY A 55 -0.16 10.79 -9.62
N LEU A 56 0.03 10.16 -8.47
CA LEU A 56 0.39 8.76 -8.34
C LEU A 56 -0.82 7.88 -8.02
N PHE A 57 -0.96 6.77 -8.72
CA PHE A 57 -1.89 5.70 -8.38
C PHE A 57 -1.12 4.49 -7.86
N ILE A 58 -1.40 4.07 -6.63
CA ILE A 58 -0.69 2.98 -5.96
C ILE A 58 -1.41 1.66 -6.22
N ILE A 59 -0.66 0.64 -6.59
CA ILE A 59 -1.17 -0.73 -6.82
C ILE A 59 -0.38 -1.65 -5.88
N SER A 60 -0.99 -2.00 -4.76
CA SER A 60 -0.38 -2.88 -3.76
C SER A 60 -0.78 -4.33 -3.96
N GLY A 61 0.10 -5.25 -3.52
CA GLY A 61 -0.27 -6.64 -3.26
C GLY A 61 -0.93 -6.77 -1.90
N CYS A 62 -0.16 -7.18 -0.89
CA CYS A 62 -0.61 -7.27 0.50
C CYS A 62 -0.28 -6.04 1.35
N ALA A 63 0.76 -5.30 1.00
CA ALA A 63 1.33 -4.20 1.78
C ALA A 63 1.84 -4.61 3.18
N HIS A 64 2.61 -5.70 3.25
CA HIS A 64 3.29 -6.12 4.49
C HIS A 64 4.28 -5.06 5.00
N SER A 65 4.84 -4.27 4.09
CA SER A 65 5.67 -3.10 4.41
C SER A 65 4.92 -1.92 5.01
N GLY A 66 3.58 -1.94 4.94
CA GLY A 66 2.71 -0.84 5.31
C GLY A 66 2.32 0.01 4.10
N ILE A 67 1.03 0.30 3.99
CA ILE A 67 0.50 1.09 2.85
C ILE A 67 0.98 2.54 2.89
N CYS A 68 1.11 3.14 4.09
CA CYS A 68 1.62 4.51 4.23
C CYS A 68 3.13 4.57 3.92
N ASN A 69 3.90 3.53 4.28
CA ASN A 69 5.32 3.42 3.87
C ASN A 69 5.46 3.35 2.34
N ILE A 70 4.60 2.59 1.66
CA ILE A 70 4.57 2.50 0.20
C ILE A 70 4.29 3.88 -0.41
N ILE A 71 3.31 4.61 0.13
CA ILE A 71 2.92 5.94 -0.34
C ILE A 71 4.07 6.94 -0.15
N GLU A 72 4.65 7.02 1.06
CA GLU A 72 5.77 7.95 1.32
C GLU A 72 6.98 7.65 0.43
N TYR A 73 7.26 6.37 0.21
CA TYR A 73 8.35 5.99 -0.69
C TYR A 73 8.04 6.39 -2.14
N ALA A 74 6.81 6.20 -2.60
CA ALA A 74 6.39 6.64 -3.93
C ALA A 74 6.50 8.16 -4.09
N LYS A 75 5.97 8.95 -3.15
CA LYS A 75 6.11 10.40 -3.15
C LYS A 75 7.56 10.84 -3.29
N LYS A 76 8.45 10.26 -2.47
CA LYS A 76 9.89 10.55 -2.48
C LYS A 76 10.54 10.23 -3.82
N ILE A 77 10.24 9.05 -4.41
CA ILE A 77 10.85 8.61 -5.69
C ILE A 77 10.44 9.52 -6.84
N PHE A 78 9.16 9.90 -6.89
CA PHE A 78 8.61 10.66 -8.01
C PHE A 78 8.60 12.18 -7.78
N ASN A 79 8.99 12.63 -6.58
CA ASN A 79 8.85 14.03 -6.14
C ASN A 79 7.45 14.57 -6.43
N GLU A 80 6.43 13.76 -6.01
CA GLU A 80 5.01 14.00 -6.28
C GLU A 80 4.19 13.64 -5.04
N ASP A 81 3.50 14.60 -4.44
CA ASP A 81 2.72 14.39 -3.21
C ASP A 81 1.27 13.98 -3.46
N ARG A 82 0.77 14.19 -4.69
CA ARG A 82 -0.63 13.87 -5.03
C ARG A 82 -0.82 12.38 -5.22
N ILE A 83 -1.63 11.78 -4.35
CA ILE A 83 -2.06 10.37 -4.49
C ILE A 83 -3.49 10.37 -5.00
N ILE A 84 -3.66 9.99 -6.26
CA ILE A 84 -4.97 9.98 -6.94
C ILE A 84 -5.80 8.74 -6.63
N GLY A 85 -5.18 7.68 -6.11
CA GLY A 85 -5.91 6.50 -5.66
C GLY A 85 -5.00 5.34 -5.26
N ILE A 86 -5.63 4.36 -4.63
CA ILE A 86 -4.97 3.13 -4.15
C ILE A 86 -5.86 1.94 -4.54
N ILE A 87 -5.27 0.89 -5.11
CA ILE A 87 -5.91 -0.40 -5.29
C ILE A 87 -5.05 -1.51 -4.69
N GLY A 88 -5.68 -2.44 -3.98
CA GLY A 88 -5.03 -3.63 -3.45
C GLY A 88 -5.26 -3.88 -1.97
N GLY A 89 -4.38 -4.69 -1.37
CA GLY A 89 -4.38 -4.97 0.05
C GLY A 89 -3.63 -3.91 0.85
N THR A 90 -4.02 -3.74 2.10
CA THR A 90 -3.40 -2.80 3.05
C THR A 90 -2.81 -3.50 4.26
N TYR A 91 -2.94 -4.83 4.32
CA TYR A 91 -2.60 -5.67 5.46
C TYR A 91 -3.18 -5.18 6.80
N LEU A 92 -4.39 -4.60 6.75
CA LEU A 92 -5.17 -4.16 7.89
C LEU A 92 -6.26 -5.20 8.18
N ILE A 93 -6.11 -5.93 9.30
CA ILE A 93 -6.97 -7.07 9.63
C ILE A 93 -8.01 -6.71 10.69
N ASP A 94 -7.63 -5.91 11.68
CA ASP A 94 -8.49 -5.44 12.77
C ASP A 94 -8.55 -3.92 12.84
N VAL A 95 -9.59 -3.39 13.52
CA VAL A 95 -9.75 -1.94 13.75
C VAL A 95 -8.94 -1.55 14.99
N ASP A 96 -7.64 -1.67 14.88
CA ASP A 96 -6.64 -1.32 15.89
C ASP A 96 -6.08 0.11 15.71
N ASP A 97 -5.06 0.46 16.48
CA ASP A 97 -4.44 1.78 16.41
C ASP A 97 -3.70 2.00 15.07
N ARG A 98 -3.14 0.94 14.45
CA ARG A 98 -2.53 1.03 13.13
C ARG A 98 -3.59 1.40 12.08
N THR A 99 -4.73 0.73 12.09
CA THR A 99 -5.86 1.01 11.18
C THR A 99 -6.38 2.43 11.34
N LYS A 100 -6.54 2.90 12.59
CA LYS A 100 -7.00 4.27 12.87
C LYS A 100 -6.01 5.33 12.38
N GLN A 101 -4.71 5.10 12.61
CA GLN A 101 -3.66 6.00 12.14
C GLN A 101 -3.54 5.99 10.62
N THR A 102 -3.71 4.82 9.96
CA THR A 102 -3.76 4.72 8.51
C THR A 102 -4.94 5.50 7.92
N LEU A 103 -6.13 5.38 8.53
CA LEU A 103 -7.30 6.15 8.08
C LEU A 103 -7.04 7.66 8.19
N LYS A 104 -6.52 8.11 9.34
CA LYS A 104 -6.13 9.51 9.55
C LYS A 104 -5.11 9.97 8.50
N TYR A 105 -4.11 9.14 8.20
CA TYR A 105 -3.13 9.42 7.17
C TYR A 105 -3.79 9.60 5.78
N PHE A 106 -4.77 8.76 5.43
CA PHE A 106 -5.50 8.92 4.16
C PHE A 106 -6.27 10.23 4.10
N GLU A 107 -6.92 10.63 5.20
CA GLU A 107 -7.63 11.92 5.28
C GLU A 107 -6.67 13.12 5.14
N GLU A 108 -5.57 13.13 5.90
CA GLU A 108 -4.56 14.19 5.88
C GLU A 108 -3.89 14.35 4.52
N ASN A 109 -3.73 13.26 3.77
CA ASN A 109 -3.19 13.26 2.42
C ASN A 109 -4.25 13.37 1.32
N ASN A 110 -5.53 13.60 1.70
CA ASN A 110 -6.66 13.77 0.78
C ASN A 110 -6.84 12.60 -0.20
N ILE A 111 -6.55 11.37 0.23
CA ILE A 111 -6.66 10.16 -0.58
C ILE A 111 -8.09 9.65 -0.55
N LYS A 112 -8.84 9.83 -1.65
CA LYS A 112 -10.29 9.54 -1.71
C LYS A 112 -10.66 8.33 -2.56
N ASN A 113 -9.82 7.92 -3.50
CA ASN A 113 -10.12 6.81 -4.39
C ASN A 113 -9.49 5.52 -3.85
N LEU A 114 -10.18 4.87 -2.93
CA LEU A 114 -9.73 3.66 -2.26
C LEU A 114 -10.46 2.43 -2.82
N TYR A 115 -9.71 1.55 -3.47
CA TYR A 115 -10.16 0.27 -4.03
C TYR A 115 -9.59 -0.87 -3.20
N LEU A 116 -10.01 -0.97 -1.93
CA LEU A 116 -9.43 -1.89 -0.96
C LEU A 116 -9.94 -3.32 -1.14
N CYS A 117 -9.00 -4.27 -1.26
CA CYS A 117 -9.31 -5.69 -1.45
C CYS A 117 -8.27 -6.59 -0.80
N HIS A 118 -8.24 -7.87 -1.19
CA HIS A 118 -7.23 -8.85 -0.78
C HIS A 118 -7.00 -8.88 0.74
N CYS A 119 -5.82 -8.48 1.21
CA CYS A 119 -5.43 -8.48 2.64
C CYS A 119 -5.96 -7.27 3.43
N THR A 120 -7.19 -6.83 3.15
CA THR A 120 -7.94 -5.85 3.96
C THR A 120 -9.23 -6.51 4.44
N SER A 121 -9.40 -6.68 5.74
CA SER A 121 -10.56 -7.38 6.29
C SER A 121 -11.87 -6.63 6.00
N PHE A 122 -12.98 -7.36 5.98
CA PHE A 122 -14.31 -6.74 5.83
C PHE A 122 -14.59 -5.72 6.93
N ARG A 123 -14.21 -6.02 8.18
CA ARG A 123 -14.38 -5.13 9.34
C ARG A 123 -13.64 -3.80 9.13
N VAL A 124 -12.40 -3.86 8.67
CA VAL A 124 -11.59 -2.68 8.37
C VAL A 124 -12.17 -1.90 7.19
N LYS A 125 -12.59 -2.57 6.12
CA LYS A 125 -13.25 -1.91 4.99
C LYS A 125 -14.50 -1.16 5.44
N SER A 126 -15.37 -1.80 6.23
CA SER A 126 -16.57 -1.15 6.78
C SER A 126 -16.23 0.05 7.68
N PHE A 127 -15.16 -0.05 8.47
CA PHE A 127 -14.71 1.06 9.31
C PHE A 127 -14.21 2.26 8.48
N ILE A 128 -13.42 2.01 7.45
CA ILE A 128 -12.91 3.06 6.55
C ILE A 128 -14.04 3.67 5.73
N ASP A 129 -14.96 2.85 5.22
CA ASP A 129 -16.09 3.27 4.36
C ASP A 129 -17.02 4.27 5.05
N ASN A 130 -17.13 4.22 6.38
CA ASN A 130 -17.90 5.21 7.15
C ASN A 130 -17.30 6.64 7.11
N VAL A 131 -16.04 6.78 6.73
CA VAL A 131 -15.31 8.06 6.70
C VAL A 131 -14.92 8.42 5.28
N ILE A 132 -14.29 7.49 4.56
CA ILE A 132 -13.91 7.63 3.16
C ILE A 132 -14.65 6.56 2.35
N PRO A 133 -15.66 6.93 1.54
CA PRO A 133 -16.43 5.97 0.75
C PRO A 133 -15.53 5.12 -0.15
N LEU A 134 -15.57 3.81 0.05
CA LEU A 134 -14.77 2.87 -0.73
C LEU A 134 -15.37 2.66 -2.12
N LYS A 135 -14.52 2.35 -3.07
CA LYS A 135 -14.90 1.93 -4.42
C LYS A 135 -15.03 0.41 -4.47
N GLU A 136 -16.02 -0.08 -5.20
CA GLU A 136 -16.17 -1.52 -5.44
C GLU A 136 -14.96 -2.07 -6.21
N VAL A 137 -14.58 -3.31 -5.87
CA VAL A 137 -13.50 -4.03 -6.54
C VAL A 137 -14.00 -5.40 -6.96
N GLY A 138 -13.80 -5.74 -8.22
CA GLY A 138 -14.20 -7.03 -8.77
C GLY A 138 -13.40 -7.43 -9.99
N VAL A 139 -13.46 -8.73 -10.33
CA VAL A 139 -12.81 -9.27 -11.52
C VAL A 139 -13.40 -8.63 -12.78
N GLY A 140 -12.54 -8.17 -13.66
CA GLY A 140 -12.95 -7.49 -14.91
C GLY A 140 -13.23 -6.00 -14.75
N MET A 141 -13.10 -5.44 -13.56
CA MET A 141 -13.20 -4.00 -13.34
C MET A 141 -12.16 -3.23 -14.17
N LYS A 142 -12.58 -2.06 -14.65
CA LYS A 142 -11.69 -1.13 -15.35
C LYS A 142 -11.68 0.20 -14.62
N ILE A 143 -10.51 0.68 -14.26
CA ILE A 143 -10.29 2.01 -13.71
C ILE A 143 -9.69 2.87 -14.82
N LYS A 144 -10.34 3.99 -15.12
CA LYS A 144 -9.79 4.97 -16.05
C LYS A 144 -9.09 6.05 -15.24
N ILE A 145 -7.80 6.24 -15.49
CA ILE A 145 -6.97 7.32 -14.96
C ILE A 145 -6.67 8.24 -16.14
N ASN A 146 -6.94 9.51 -15.98
CA ASN A 146 -6.73 10.52 -17.03
C ASN A 146 -5.27 10.98 -17.07
#